data_bdf4270025673105d4a7723344788a30
#
_entry.id   bdf4270025673105d4a7723344788a30
#
_cell.length_a   1.000
_cell.length_b   1.000
_cell.length_c   1.000
_cell.angle_alpha   90.00
_cell.angle_beta   90.00
_cell.angle_gamma   90.00
#
_symmetry.space_group_name_H-M   'P 1'
#
loop_
_entity.id
_entity.type
_entity.pdbx_description
1 polymer ?
#
loop_
_entity_poly.entity_id
_entity_poly.type
_entity_poly.pdbx_seq_one_letter_code
_entity_poly.pdbx_strand_id
1 'polypeptide(L)'
;MNDEVVEGKVEIVKLGAIEATSPNDVVVRATGMAKTLADIITSRKLYTTINGKKYVQVEGWNTLGAMMGVLPREVDVLERENGDFEATVELIRTSDCAVVGRASSIVSSDEKLWKTRERYARRSMAVTRATGKAYRLGFSWIMSLAGYEPTPAEEMPVEEARTDKRALPEPKTNDNKWARPMSPETLREALQTKAAKAKPANEKQINLVRVLLLEHFADRDDERHQAQEYLTGHKSFSDIEPEMISAILDWMKPEKNPDGSGAYILNKDAKIELTMVARQFMEELGQEPIF
;
A
#
# COMPACT_ATOMS: atom_id res chain seq x y z
N MET A 1 28.14 11.02 62.53
CA MET A 1 27.69 11.68 61.30
C MET A 1 27.07 10.55 60.46
N ASN A 2 25.75 10.52 60.44
CA ASN A 2 25.01 9.57 59.59
C ASN A 2 24.83 10.27 58.24
N ASP A 3 25.50 9.82 57.20
CA ASP A 3 25.18 10.17 55.83
C ASP A 3 23.86 9.47 55.46
N GLU A 4 22.78 10.23 55.53
CA GLU A 4 21.48 9.83 54.98
C GLU A 4 21.60 9.88 53.45
N VAL A 5 21.77 8.69 52.85
CA VAL A 5 21.68 8.55 51.38
C VAL A 5 20.25 8.78 51.00
N VAL A 6 19.93 9.98 50.52
CA VAL A 6 18.65 10.30 49.90
C VAL A 6 18.57 9.49 48.59
N GLU A 7 17.92 8.33 48.63
CA GLU A 7 17.53 7.63 47.39
C GLU A 7 16.61 8.54 46.59
N GLY A 8 17.19 9.21 45.63
CA GLY A 8 16.44 10.02 44.68
C GLY A 8 15.51 9.14 43.85
N LYS A 9 14.20 9.31 44.05
CA LYS A 9 13.16 8.63 43.29
C LYS A 9 13.34 9.01 41.83
N VAL A 10 13.85 8.10 41.00
CA VAL A 10 13.98 8.31 39.58
C VAL A 10 12.58 8.42 38.97
N GLU A 11 12.19 9.61 38.55
CA GLU A 11 10.91 9.87 37.93
C GLU A 11 10.96 9.38 36.48
N ILE A 12 10.24 8.29 36.17
CA ILE A 12 10.19 7.71 34.83
C ILE A 12 9.25 8.57 33.97
N VAL A 13 9.78 9.18 32.94
CA VAL A 13 8.98 9.88 31.93
C VAL A 13 8.42 8.87 30.95
N LYS A 14 7.09 8.80 30.82
CA LYS A 14 6.37 7.92 29.89
C LYS A 14 5.73 8.74 28.78
N LEU A 15 6.21 8.55 27.56
CA LEU A 15 5.63 9.15 26.36
C LEU A 15 5.25 8.03 25.35
N GLY A 16 3.99 7.60 25.39
CA GLY A 16 3.58 6.39 24.65
C GLY A 16 4.36 5.17 25.12
N ALA A 17 5.04 4.49 24.22
CA ALA A 17 5.93 3.36 24.52
C ALA A 17 7.34 3.80 24.96
N ILE A 18 7.67 5.09 24.91
CA ILE A 18 8.97 5.60 25.35
C ILE A 18 8.94 5.74 26.89
N GLU A 19 9.71 4.92 27.56
CA GLU A 19 10.03 5.06 28.99
C GLU A 19 11.46 5.56 29.11
N ALA A 20 11.67 6.69 29.76
CA ALA A 20 12.96 7.34 29.84
C ALA A 20 13.20 7.93 31.25
N THR A 21 14.47 7.94 31.67
CA THR A 21 14.91 8.42 32.97
C THR A 21 15.39 9.88 32.92
N SER A 22 15.53 10.43 31.72
CA SER A 22 15.93 11.81 31.50
C SER A 22 15.39 12.35 30.17
N PRO A 23 15.29 13.70 30.01
CA PRO A 23 14.91 14.30 28.74
C PRO A 23 15.83 13.91 27.57
N ASN A 24 17.12 13.74 27.81
CA ASN A 24 18.08 13.30 26.78
C ASN A 24 17.81 11.85 26.35
N ASP A 25 17.46 10.95 27.26
CA ASP A 25 17.11 9.56 26.95
C ASP A 25 15.82 9.50 26.13
N VAL A 26 14.84 10.38 26.36
CA VAL A 26 13.63 10.54 25.50
C VAL A 26 14.04 10.83 24.07
N VAL A 27 14.92 11.79 23.84
CA VAL A 27 15.36 12.20 22.49
C VAL A 27 16.14 11.06 21.79
N VAL A 28 17.04 10.39 22.51
CA VAL A 28 17.82 9.26 21.96
C VAL A 28 16.90 8.14 21.49
N ARG A 29 15.93 7.72 22.32
CA ARG A 29 14.97 6.67 21.99
C ARG A 29 14.07 7.09 20.83
N ALA A 30 13.55 8.31 20.85
CA ALA A 30 12.74 8.85 19.77
C ALA A 30 13.51 8.93 18.44
N THR A 31 14.79 9.28 18.47
CA THR A 31 15.64 9.31 17.26
C THR A 31 15.82 7.91 16.65
N GLY A 32 15.99 6.88 17.49
CA GLY A 32 16.02 5.49 17.03
C GLY A 32 14.71 5.06 16.37
N MET A 33 13.56 5.41 16.96
CA MET A 33 12.24 5.15 16.39
C MET A 33 12.03 5.93 15.08
N ALA A 34 12.42 7.20 15.04
CA ALA A 34 12.30 8.04 13.86
C ALA A 34 13.10 7.49 12.67
N LYS A 35 14.27 6.92 12.89
CA LYS A 35 15.06 6.26 11.84
C LYS A 35 14.33 5.04 11.26
N THR A 36 13.84 4.14 12.11
CA THR A 36 13.07 2.97 11.67
C THR A 36 11.79 3.39 10.93
N LEU A 37 11.10 4.42 11.42
CA LEU A 37 9.92 4.97 10.78
C LEU A 37 10.25 5.53 9.39
N ALA A 38 11.35 6.27 9.24
CA ALA A 38 11.80 6.82 7.96
C ALA A 38 12.06 5.72 6.92
N ASP A 39 12.66 4.61 7.32
CA ASP A 39 12.89 3.45 6.46
C ASP A 39 11.56 2.83 5.99
N ILE A 40 10.59 2.67 6.89
CA ILE A 40 9.25 2.16 6.56
C ILE A 40 8.53 3.12 5.60
N ILE A 41 8.48 4.41 5.93
CA ILE A 41 7.81 5.43 5.10
C ILE A 41 8.41 5.47 3.70
N THR A 42 9.74 5.41 3.59
CA THR A 42 10.44 5.45 2.31
C THR A 42 10.19 4.17 1.49
N SER A 43 10.37 2.99 2.10
CA SER A 43 10.20 1.70 1.42
C SER A 43 8.78 1.46 0.95
N ARG A 44 7.78 1.90 1.73
CA ARG A 44 6.35 1.75 1.41
C ARG A 44 5.76 2.95 0.67
N LYS A 45 6.55 4.03 0.45
CA LYS A 45 6.11 5.28 -0.20
C LYS A 45 4.91 5.92 0.48
N LEU A 46 4.87 5.93 1.81
CA LEU A 46 3.78 6.48 2.62
C LEU A 46 3.88 8.01 2.76
N TYR A 47 4.29 8.71 1.72
CA TYR A 47 4.39 10.16 1.68
C TYR A 47 4.02 10.74 0.32
N THR A 48 3.60 11.99 0.31
CA THR A 48 3.36 12.80 -0.88
C THR A 48 4.37 13.95 -0.90
N THR A 49 4.96 14.21 -2.05
CA THR A 49 5.85 15.37 -2.23
C THR A 49 5.04 16.55 -2.74
N ILE A 50 5.09 17.67 -2.04
CA ILE A 50 4.40 18.90 -2.39
C ILE A 50 5.42 20.04 -2.29
N ASN A 51 5.67 20.76 -3.39
CA ASN A 51 6.65 21.84 -3.45
C ASN A 51 8.06 21.42 -2.94
N GLY A 52 8.49 20.19 -3.29
CA GLY A 52 9.79 19.65 -2.87
C GLY A 52 9.85 19.13 -1.42
N LYS A 53 8.80 19.28 -0.64
CA LYS A 53 8.69 18.80 0.74
C LYS A 53 7.89 17.51 0.82
N LYS A 54 8.26 16.62 1.76
CA LYS A 54 7.63 15.32 1.94
C LYS A 54 6.63 15.35 3.09
N TYR A 55 5.35 15.15 2.78
CA TYR A 55 4.24 15.08 3.73
C TYR A 55 3.80 13.63 3.88
N VAL A 56 3.79 13.14 5.11
CA VAL A 56 3.47 11.74 5.40
C VAL A 56 1.97 11.51 5.38
N GLN A 57 1.54 10.43 4.74
CA GLN A 57 0.14 10.00 4.68
C GLN A 57 -0.30 9.41 6.03
N VAL A 58 -1.61 9.32 6.27
CA VAL A 58 -2.18 8.82 7.52
C VAL A 58 -1.69 7.42 7.89
N GLU A 59 -1.37 6.57 6.92
CA GLU A 59 -0.81 5.24 7.14
C GLU A 59 0.57 5.30 7.81
N GLY A 60 1.40 6.29 7.46
CA GLY A 60 2.68 6.52 8.12
C GLY A 60 2.51 7.05 9.54
N TRP A 61 1.50 7.88 9.78
CA TRP A 61 1.13 8.33 11.13
C TRP A 61 0.57 7.18 11.98
N ASN A 62 -0.25 6.30 11.42
CA ASN A 62 -0.72 5.09 12.09
C ASN A 62 0.44 4.14 12.43
N THR A 63 1.45 4.05 11.54
CA THR A 63 2.67 3.27 11.80
C THR A 63 3.42 3.83 13.00
N LEU A 64 3.61 5.16 13.07
CA LEU A 64 4.20 5.82 14.24
C LEU A 64 3.38 5.54 15.50
N GLY A 65 2.05 5.66 15.42
CA GLY A 65 1.16 5.35 16.53
C GLY A 65 1.33 3.93 17.04
N ALA A 66 1.36 2.94 16.15
CA ALA A 66 1.58 1.55 16.51
C ALA A 66 2.94 1.33 17.21
N MET A 67 4.01 1.95 16.70
CA MET A 67 5.36 1.91 17.33
C MET A 67 5.36 2.55 18.72
N MET A 68 4.50 3.56 18.95
CA MET A 68 4.34 4.26 20.23
C MET A 68 3.33 3.56 21.17
N GLY A 69 2.73 2.44 20.76
CA GLY A 69 1.66 1.78 21.53
C GLY A 69 0.41 2.67 21.67
N VAL A 70 0.10 3.44 20.64
CA VAL A 70 -1.04 4.38 20.61
C VAL A 70 -1.88 4.11 19.38
N LEU A 71 -3.18 3.88 19.57
CA LEU A 71 -4.12 3.58 18.49
C LEU A 71 -5.21 4.67 18.38
N PRO A 72 -5.66 5.01 17.16
CA PRO A 72 -6.75 5.93 16.97
C PRO A 72 -8.10 5.25 17.28
N ARG A 73 -9.00 5.97 17.90
CA ARG A 73 -10.39 5.60 18.14
C ARG A 73 -11.32 6.66 17.56
N GLU A 74 -12.17 6.29 16.61
CA GLU A 74 -13.27 7.15 16.17
C GLU A 74 -14.23 7.35 17.35
N VAL A 75 -14.49 8.60 17.72
CA VAL A 75 -15.40 8.96 18.81
C VAL A 75 -16.74 9.34 18.25
N ASP A 76 -16.76 10.19 17.24
CA ASP A 76 -17.96 10.70 16.61
C ASP A 76 -17.71 11.16 15.17
N VAL A 77 -18.74 11.02 14.31
CA VAL A 77 -18.74 11.56 12.96
C VAL A 77 -20.11 12.14 12.69
N LEU A 78 -20.18 13.46 12.68
CA LEU A 78 -21.40 14.24 12.46
C LEU A 78 -21.48 14.71 11.02
N GLU A 79 -22.65 14.56 10.41
CA GLU A 79 -23.01 15.26 9.18
C GLU A 79 -23.78 16.52 9.53
N ARG A 80 -23.28 17.67 9.08
CA ARG A 80 -23.92 18.96 9.27
C ARG A 80 -25.00 19.18 8.21
N GLU A 81 -25.95 20.09 8.46
CA GLU A 81 -27.06 20.40 7.54
C GLU A 81 -26.60 20.81 6.14
N ASN A 82 -25.42 21.45 6.05
CA ASN A 82 -24.80 21.83 4.76
C ASN A 82 -24.11 20.68 4.03
N GLY A 83 -24.16 19.44 4.58
CA GLY A 83 -23.53 18.26 4.00
C GLY A 83 -22.03 18.11 4.28
N ASP A 84 -21.46 18.93 5.17
CA ASP A 84 -20.11 18.75 5.68
C ASP A 84 -20.07 17.59 6.66
N PHE A 85 -18.92 16.88 6.68
CA PHE A 85 -18.66 15.86 7.68
C PHE A 85 -17.59 16.35 8.66
N GLU A 86 -17.93 16.33 9.95
CA GLU A 86 -16.98 16.54 11.04
C GLU A 86 -16.72 15.23 11.76
N ALA A 87 -15.45 14.85 11.89
CA ALA A 87 -15.03 13.68 12.64
C ALA A 87 -14.19 14.06 13.84
N THR A 88 -14.39 13.36 14.96
CA THR A 88 -13.57 13.46 16.16
C THR A 88 -12.89 12.13 16.42
N VAL A 89 -11.57 12.16 16.59
CA VAL A 89 -10.73 11.00 16.86
C VAL A 89 -9.93 11.23 18.14
N GLU A 90 -9.86 10.21 18.98
CA GLU A 90 -8.98 10.13 20.13
C GLU A 90 -7.84 9.18 19.88
N LEU A 91 -6.69 9.45 20.48
CA LEU A 91 -5.55 8.56 20.55
C LEU A 91 -5.55 7.86 21.90
N ILE A 92 -5.58 6.53 21.87
CA ILE A 92 -5.66 5.69 23.06
C ILE A 92 -4.32 4.97 23.25
N ARG A 93 -3.72 5.13 24.42
CA ARG A 93 -2.54 4.35 24.80
C ARG A 93 -2.97 2.93 25.15
N THR A 94 -2.36 1.93 24.48
CA THR A 94 -2.78 0.52 24.59
C THR A 94 -2.49 -0.11 25.96
N SER A 95 -1.51 0.42 26.71
CA SER A 95 -1.10 -0.14 28.00
C SER A 95 -2.10 0.08 29.14
N ASP A 96 -2.85 1.19 29.11
CA ASP A 96 -3.74 1.61 30.19
C ASP A 96 -5.07 2.21 29.71
N CYS A 97 -5.31 2.18 28.39
CA CYS A 97 -6.49 2.75 27.75
C CYS A 97 -6.66 4.27 27.96
N ALA A 98 -5.62 4.98 28.39
CA ALA A 98 -5.67 6.42 28.60
C ALA A 98 -5.78 7.16 27.26
N VAL A 99 -6.60 8.22 27.24
CA VAL A 99 -6.66 9.18 26.12
C VAL A 99 -5.43 10.08 26.17
N VAL A 100 -4.56 9.97 25.18
CA VAL A 100 -3.30 10.75 25.09
C VAL A 100 -3.36 11.87 24.05
N GLY A 101 -4.42 11.92 23.25
CA GLY A 101 -4.64 12.98 22.29
C GLY A 101 -6.07 12.97 21.75
N ARG A 102 -6.54 14.09 21.27
CA ARG A 102 -7.86 14.24 20.63
C ARG A 102 -7.81 15.34 19.59
N ALA A 103 -8.44 15.11 18.45
CA ALA A 103 -8.61 16.13 17.43
C ALA A 103 -9.89 15.95 16.64
N SER A 104 -10.39 17.06 16.10
CA SER A 104 -11.51 17.04 15.14
C SER A 104 -11.06 17.66 13.83
N SER A 105 -11.67 17.19 12.75
CA SER A 105 -11.48 17.73 11.41
C SER A 105 -12.77 17.70 10.62
N ILE A 106 -12.90 18.64 9.68
CA ILE A 106 -14.06 18.78 8.80
C ILE A 106 -13.62 18.53 7.37
N VAL A 107 -14.49 17.85 6.61
CA VAL A 107 -14.45 17.82 5.14
C VAL A 107 -15.68 18.58 4.66
N SER A 108 -15.45 19.72 4.02
CA SER A 108 -16.54 20.53 3.50
C SER A 108 -17.08 19.98 2.18
N SER A 109 -18.40 20.04 2.04
CA SER A 109 -19.09 19.76 0.78
C SER A 109 -18.73 20.75 -0.33
N ASP A 110 -18.20 21.93 0.03
CA ASP A 110 -17.77 22.98 -0.91
C ASP A 110 -16.32 22.84 -1.35
N GLU A 111 -15.52 21.99 -0.70
CA GLU A 111 -14.16 21.73 -1.15
C GLU A 111 -14.14 21.19 -2.57
N LYS A 112 -13.37 21.82 -3.48
CA LYS A 112 -13.31 21.54 -4.91
C LYS A 112 -13.18 20.05 -5.25
N LEU A 113 -12.38 19.31 -4.49
CA LEU A 113 -12.20 17.86 -4.68
C LEU A 113 -13.36 17.05 -4.12
N TRP A 114 -13.95 17.51 -3.01
CA TRP A 114 -14.93 16.73 -2.26
C TRP A 114 -16.38 17.02 -2.66
N LYS A 115 -16.61 18.12 -3.36
CA LYS A 115 -17.92 18.53 -3.88
C LYS A 115 -18.59 17.47 -4.77
N THR A 116 -17.79 16.75 -5.57
CA THR A 116 -18.28 15.72 -6.52
C THR A 116 -18.10 14.30 -5.99
N ARG A 117 -17.58 14.14 -4.77
CA ARG A 117 -17.35 12.81 -4.19
C ARG A 117 -18.58 12.32 -3.43
N GLU A 118 -18.74 11.00 -3.44
CA GLU A 118 -19.78 10.31 -2.72
C GLU A 118 -19.76 10.62 -1.21
N ARG A 119 -20.92 10.61 -0.60
CA ARG A 119 -21.12 10.93 0.83
C ARG A 119 -20.23 10.09 1.74
N TYR A 120 -20.12 8.78 1.49
CA TYR A 120 -19.26 7.89 2.27
C TYR A 120 -17.77 8.27 2.18
N ALA A 121 -17.32 8.71 1.00
CA ALA A 121 -15.92 9.11 0.79
C ALA A 121 -15.57 10.39 1.59
N ARG A 122 -16.50 11.36 1.67
CA ARG A 122 -16.35 12.57 2.50
C ARG A 122 -16.32 12.21 3.98
N ARG A 123 -17.20 11.31 4.43
CA ARG A 123 -17.20 10.79 5.80
C ARG A 123 -15.86 10.14 6.16
N SER A 124 -15.38 9.22 5.33
CA SER A 124 -14.09 8.55 5.54
C SER A 124 -12.93 9.54 5.59
N MET A 125 -12.91 10.54 4.71
CA MET A 125 -11.84 11.54 4.70
C MET A 125 -11.87 12.44 5.95
N ALA A 126 -13.04 12.75 6.51
CA ALA A 126 -13.12 13.48 7.76
C ALA A 126 -12.43 12.71 8.91
N VAL A 127 -12.67 11.40 9.00
CA VAL A 127 -11.99 10.50 9.97
C VAL A 127 -10.49 10.46 9.70
N THR A 128 -10.07 10.31 8.45
CA THR A 128 -8.66 10.28 8.04
C THR A 128 -7.91 11.56 8.45
N ARG A 129 -8.49 12.72 8.15
CA ARG A 129 -7.92 14.01 8.53
C ARG A 129 -7.88 14.21 10.06
N ALA A 130 -8.94 13.81 10.77
CA ALA A 130 -8.97 13.87 12.23
C ALA A 130 -7.90 12.97 12.86
N THR A 131 -7.69 11.78 12.31
CA THR A 131 -6.64 10.84 12.73
C THR A 131 -5.25 11.44 12.56
N GLY A 132 -4.91 11.91 11.37
CA GLY A 132 -3.64 12.55 11.10
C GLY A 132 -3.39 13.75 12.02
N LYS A 133 -4.41 14.60 12.20
CA LYS A 133 -4.35 15.77 13.10
C LYS A 133 -4.13 15.37 14.55
N ALA A 134 -4.79 14.31 15.05
CA ALA A 134 -4.61 13.85 16.41
C ALA A 134 -3.15 13.40 16.66
N TYR A 135 -2.59 12.61 15.76
CA TYR A 135 -1.17 12.21 15.83
C TYR A 135 -0.22 13.41 15.73
N ARG A 136 -0.48 14.35 14.83
CA ARG A 136 0.34 15.54 14.67
C ARG A 136 0.46 16.33 15.97
N LEU A 137 -0.62 16.52 16.70
CA LEU A 137 -0.64 17.30 17.94
C LEU A 137 0.30 16.75 19.02
N GLY A 138 0.47 15.41 19.07
CA GLY A 138 1.31 14.77 20.08
C GLY A 138 2.71 14.36 19.58
N PHE A 139 2.84 14.03 18.30
CA PHE A 139 4.00 13.30 17.79
C PHE A 139 4.69 13.94 16.57
N SER A 140 4.32 15.18 16.20
CA SER A 140 4.91 15.88 15.05
C SER A 140 6.43 16.05 15.15
N TRP A 141 6.95 16.19 16.34
CA TRP A 141 8.39 16.30 16.58
C TRP A 141 9.16 15.02 16.20
N ILE A 142 8.58 13.82 16.41
CA ILE A 142 9.18 12.54 15.99
C ILE A 142 9.19 12.47 14.45
N MET A 143 8.12 12.93 13.81
CA MET A 143 8.04 12.98 12.34
C MET A 143 9.12 13.92 11.76
N SER A 144 9.37 15.05 12.43
CA SER A 144 10.47 15.96 12.07
C SER A 144 11.85 15.33 12.25
N LEU A 145 12.06 14.53 13.31
CA LEU A 145 13.30 13.76 13.50
C LEU A 145 13.49 12.70 12.40
N ALA A 146 12.41 12.18 11.83
CA ALA A 146 12.42 11.26 10.70
C ALA A 146 12.68 11.95 9.35
N GLY A 147 12.79 13.28 9.32
CA GLY A 147 13.08 14.07 8.11
C GLY A 147 11.88 14.37 7.23
N TYR A 148 10.67 14.35 7.80
CA TYR A 148 9.42 14.67 7.11
C TYR A 148 8.77 15.93 7.68
N GLU A 149 7.88 16.54 6.89
CA GLU A 149 7.08 17.67 7.36
C GLU A 149 6.13 17.22 8.49
N PRO A 150 5.91 18.06 9.51
CA PRO A 150 5.10 17.71 10.67
C PRO A 150 3.59 17.71 10.40
N THR A 151 3.17 18.11 9.21
CA THR A 151 1.75 18.14 8.79
C THR A 151 1.42 16.90 7.99
N PRO A 152 0.31 16.18 8.28
CA PRO A 152 -0.18 15.09 7.45
C PRO A 152 -0.51 15.52 6.03
N ALA A 153 -0.28 14.63 5.05
CA ALA A 153 -0.53 14.90 3.64
C ALA A 153 -2.00 15.29 3.36
N GLU A 154 -2.94 14.72 4.10
CA GLU A 154 -4.38 14.93 3.96
C GLU A 154 -4.87 16.30 4.46
N GLU A 155 -4.04 17.02 5.22
CA GLU A 155 -4.32 18.38 5.65
C GLU A 155 -3.83 19.44 4.66
N MET A 156 -3.05 19.03 3.66
CA MET A 156 -2.52 19.94 2.65
C MET A 156 -3.57 20.30 1.60
N PRO A 157 -3.60 21.58 1.12
CA PRO A 157 -4.49 21.97 0.05
C PRO A 157 -4.23 21.13 -1.22
N VAL A 158 -5.29 20.59 -1.79
CA VAL A 158 -5.20 19.71 -2.99
C VAL A 158 -4.60 20.45 -4.19
N GLU A 159 -4.71 21.77 -4.24
CA GLU A 159 -4.13 22.59 -5.32
C GLU A 159 -2.60 22.64 -5.27
N GLU A 160 -2.02 22.67 -4.07
CA GLU A 160 -0.56 22.61 -3.90
C GLU A 160 0.01 21.20 -4.18
N ALA A 161 -0.77 20.16 -3.86
CA ALA A 161 -0.42 18.78 -4.19
C ALA A 161 -0.41 18.49 -5.70
N ARG A 162 -1.09 19.31 -6.51
CA ARG A 162 -1.16 19.17 -7.98
C ARG A 162 -0.05 19.89 -8.74
N THR A 163 0.73 20.76 -8.11
CA THR A 163 1.86 21.44 -8.77
C THR A 163 3.05 20.51 -8.98
N ASP A 164 3.22 19.50 -8.14
CA ASP A 164 4.01 18.33 -8.51
C ASP A 164 3.10 17.42 -9.35
N LYS A 165 3.34 17.35 -10.64
CA LYS A 165 2.64 16.49 -11.61
C LYS A 165 2.87 14.97 -11.35
N ARG A 166 2.96 14.57 -10.10
CA ARG A 166 2.57 13.26 -9.61
C ARG A 166 1.22 13.44 -8.94
N ALA A 167 0.16 13.45 -9.76
CA ALA A 167 -1.13 12.94 -9.34
C ALA A 167 -0.88 11.88 -8.26
N LEU A 168 -1.70 11.87 -7.14
CA LEU A 168 -2.19 10.57 -6.66
C LEU A 168 -2.26 9.72 -7.92
N PRO A 169 -1.61 8.54 -8.03
CA PRO A 169 -1.94 7.72 -9.14
C PRO A 169 -3.47 7.66 -9.09
N GLU A 170 -4.14 8.44 -9.89
CA GLU A 170 -5.29 7.90 -10.61
C GLU A 170 -4.81 6.52 -10.93
N PRO A 171 -5.57 5.41 -10.55
CA PRO A 171 -5.12 4.14 -11.01
C PRO A 171 -4.62 4.49 -12.37
N LYS A 172 -3.28 4.59 -12.49
CA LYS A 172 -2.72 5.01 -13.74
C LYS A 172 -3.50 4.11 -14.64
N THR A 173 -4.40 4.65 -15.47
CA THR A 173 -4.56 4.04 -16.74
C THR A 173 -3.11 3.97 -17.16
N ASN A 174 -2.50 2.91 -16.63
CA ASN A 174 -1.21 2.50 -17.07
C ASN A 174 -1.44 2.55 -18.55
N ASP A 175 -0.54 3.16 -19.33
CA ASP A 175 -0.40 2.75 -20.70
C ASP A 175 -0.12 1.23 -20.73
N ASN A 176 -0.29 0.59 -19.65
CA ASN A 176 -0.53 -0.78 -19.32
C ASN A 176 -1.96 -1.10 -19.74
N LYS A 177 -2.10 -1.46 -21.03
CA LYS A 177 -3.29 -1.98 -21.68
C LYS A 177 -4.02 -3.13 -20.94
N TRP A 178 -3.64 -3.42 -19.69
CA TRP A 178 -4.13 -4.50 -18.86
C TRP A 178 -4.76 -3.91 -17.61
N ALA A 179 -6.10 -3.84 -17.55
CA ALA A 179 -6.85 -3.46 -16.34
C ALA A 179 -6.81 -4.63 -15.35
N ARG A 180 -5.94 -4.57 -14.33
CA ARG A 180 -5.69 -5.66 -13.38
C ARG A 180 -6.33 -5.40 -12.03
N PRO A 181 -6.76 -6.48 -11.31
CA PRO A 181 -6.81 -7.87 -11.77
C PRO A 181 -7.93 -8.12 -12.77
N MET A 182 -7.73 -9.01 -13.74
CA MET A 182 -8.72 -9.40 -14.74
C MET A 182 -9.35 -10.74 -14.41
N SER A 183 -10.63 -10.91 -14.77
CA SER A 183 -11.22 -12.26 -14.77
C SER A 183 -10.57 -13.12 -15.86
N PRO A 184 -10.59 -14.44 -15.72
CA PRO A 184 -10.03 -15.34 -16.72
C PRO A 184 -10.55 -15.11 -18.13
N GLU A 185 -11.85 -14.83 -18.30
CA GLU A 185 -12.48 -14.56 -19.59
C GLU A 185 -11.94 -13.26 -20.19
N THR A 186 -11.92 -12.20 -19.40
CA THR A 186 -11.42 -10.87 -19.81
C THR A 186 -9.95 -10.95 -20.21
N LEU A 187 -9.14 -11.72 -19.47
CA LEU A 187 -7.74 -11.93 -19.76
C LEU A 187 -7.55 -12.67 -21.11
N ARG A 188 -8.33 -13.73 -21.35
CA ARG A 188 -8.29 -14.50 -22.61
C ARG A 188 -8.63 -13.62 -23.82
N GLU A 189 -9.71 -12.84 -23.77
CA GLU A 189 -10.11 -11.93 -24.83
C GLU A 189 -9.06 -10.84 -25.09
N ALA A 190 -8.50 -10.28 -24.02
CA ALA A 190 -7.47 -9.26 -24.10
C ALA A 190 -6.16 -9.82 -24.71
N LEU A 191 -5.75 -11.04 -24.37
CA LEU A 191 -4.60 -11.70 -24.97
C LEU A 191 -4.81 -11.95 -26.47
N GLN A 192 -5.97 -12.45 -26.89
CA GLN A 192 -6.31 -12.68 -28.29
C GLN A 192 -6.30 -11.36 -29.08
N THR A 193 -6.91 -10.31 -28.56
CA THR A 193 -6.93 -8.98 -29.18
C THR A 193 -5.53 -8.40 -29.32
N LYS A 194 -4.66 -8.65 -28.34
CA LYS A 194 -3.28 -8.17 -28.33
C LYS A 194 -2.41 -8.96 -29.30
N ALA A 195 -2.55 -10.30 -29.30
CA ALA A 195 -1.81 -11.18 -30.21
C ALA A 195 -2.03 -10.83 -31.68
N ALA A 196 -3.27 -10.50 -32.06
CA ALA A 196 -3.61 -10.08 -33.42
C ALA A 196 -2.83 -8.83 -33.92
N LYS A 197 -2.21 -8.07 -33.03
CA LYS A 197 -1.46 -6.83 -33.32
C LYS A 197 0.00 -6.92 -32.88
N ALA A 198 0.40 -8.03 -32.26
CA ALA A 198 1.74 -8.21 -31.72
C ALA A 198 2.74 -8.56 -32.82
N LYS A 199 4.02 -8.25 -32.59
CA LYS A 199 5.12 -8.79 -33.38
C LYS A 199 5.47 -10.17 -32.83
N PRO A 200 5.89 -11.13 -33.69
CA PRO A 200 6.25 -12.45 -33.21
C PRO A 200 7.38 -12.40 -32.18
N ALA A 201 7.26 -13.23 -31.15
CA ALA A 201 8.28 -13.36 -30.12
C ALA A 201 9.53 -14.06 -30.68
N ASN A 202 10.70 -13.60 -30.23
CA ASN A 202 11.96 -14.30 -30.54
C ASN A 202 12.22 -15.47 -29.58
N GLU A 203 13.19 -16.34 -29.90
CA GLU A 203 13.50 -17.52 -29.11
C GLU A 203 13.79 -17.25 -27.62
N LYS A 204 14.45 -16.11 -27.31
CA LYS A 204 14.73 -15.72 -25.93
C LYS A 204 13.46 -15.40 -25.16
N GLN A 205 12.51 -14.72 -25.82
CA GLN A 205 11.20 -14.39 -25.24
C GLN A 205 10.34 -15.64 -25.06
N ILE A 206 10.37 -16.55 -26.02
CA ILE A 206 9.68 -17.86 -25.97
C ILE A 206 10.19 -18.65 -24.76
N ASN A 207 11.52 -18.79 -24.62
CA ASN A 207 12.13 -19.50 -23.50
C ASN A 207 11.83 -18.83 -22.16
N LEU A 208 11.81 -17.49 -22.10
CA LEU A 208 11.48 -16.77 -20.87
C LEU A 208 10.05 -17.06 -20.40
N VAL A 209 9.06 -17.00 -21.29
CA VAL A 209 7.66 -17.32 -20.94
C VAL A 209 7.54 -18.76 -20.47
N ARG A 210 8.22 -19.71 -21.14
CA ARG A 210 8.24 -21.12 -20.74
C ARG A 210 8.78 -21.30 -19.32
N VAL A 211 9.93 -20.69 -19.00
CA VAL A 211 10.53 -20.80 -17.67
C VAL A 211 9.62 -20.19 -16.61
N LEU A 212 9.04 -19.02 -16.86
CA LEU A 212 8.14 -18.36 -15.90
C LEU A 212 6.88 -19.17 -15.60
N LEU A 213 6.31 -19.86 -16.60
CA LEU A 213 5.18 -20.77 -16.40
C LEU A 213 5.58 -22.01 -15.61
N LEU A 214 6.73 -22.61 -15.93
CA LEU A 214 7.25 -23.76 -15.20
C LEU A 214 7.54 -23.42 -13.73
N GLU A 215 8.16 -22.28 -13.45
CA GLU A 215 8.42 -21.83 -12.07
C GLU A 215 7.13 -21.54 -11.28
N HIS A 216 6.12 -20.96 -11.94
CA HIS A 216 4.87 -20.64 -11.25
C HIS A 216 4.08 -21.88 -10.85
N PHE A 217 3.99 -22.86 -11.74
CA PHE A 217 3.24 -24.09 -11.50
C PHE A 217 4.09 -25.20 -10.85
N ALA A 218 5.40 -25.11 -10.91
CA ALA A 218 6.35 -26.10 -10.35
C ALA A 218 5.90 -27.55 -10.66
N ASP A 219 5.55 -28.35 -9.65
CA ASP A 219 5.14 -29.74 -9.80
C ASP A 219 3.68 -29.93 -10.24
N ARG A 220 2.96 -28.84 -10.58
CA ARG A 220 1.54 -28.83 -10.99
C ARG A 220 1.41 -28.76 -12.52
N ASP A 221 1.95 -29.71 -13.22
CA ASP A 221 1.99 -29.72 -14.69
C ASP A 221 0.59 -29.76 -15.33
N ASP A 222 -0.37 -30.43 -14.71
CA ASP A 222 -1.76 -30.47 -15.20
C ASP A 222 -2.41 -29.09 -15.14
N GLU A 223 -2.26 -28.37 -14.02
CA GLU A 223 -2.77 -27.00 -13.88
C GLU A 223 -2.11 -26.05 -14.88
N ARG A 224 -0.82 -26.23 -15.14
CA ARG A 224 -0.09 -25.43 -16.13
C ARG A 224 -0.63 -25.67 -17.54
N HIS A 225 -0.85 -26.91 -17.93
CA HIS A 225 -1.40 -27.28 -19.25
C HIS A 225 -2.83 -26.77 -19.40
N GLN A 226 -3.65 -26.84 -18.35
CA GLN A 226 -5.01 -26.33 -18.34
C GLN A 226 -5.08 -24.81 -18.47
N ALA A 227 -4.29 -24.08 -17.67
CA ALA A 227 -4.20 -22.64 -17.76
C ALA A 227 -3.70 -22.19 -19.15
N GLN A 228 -2.72 -22.88 -19.70
CA GLN A 228 -2.18 -22.63 -21.03
C GLN A 228 -3.24 -22.87 -22.11
N GLU A 229 -3.94 -24.03 -22.08
CA GLU A 229 -5.01 -24.34 -23.02
C GLU A 229 -6.16 -23.33 -22.95
N TYR A 230 -6.56 -22.93 -21.74
CA TYR A 230 -7.61 -21.93 -21.56
C TYR A 230 -7.23 -20.58 -22.19
N LEU A 231 -6.01 -20.09 -21.95
CA LEU A 231 -5.57 -18.79 -22.42
C LEU A 231 -5.26 -18.75 -23.92
N THR A 232 -4.75 -19.83 -24.47
CA THR A 232 -4.19 -19.85 -25.83
C THR A 232 -4.94 -20.76 -26.81
N GLY A 233 -5.75 -21.71 -26.30
CA GLY A 233 -6.37 -22.75 -27.08
C GLY A 233 -5.46 -23.96 -27.38
N HIS A 234 -4.21 -23.96 -26.87
CA HIS A 234 -3.22 -25.02 -27.15
C HIS A 234 -2.68 -25.65 -25.87
N LYS A 235 -2.69 -26.97 -25.78
CA LYS A 235 -2.11 -27.72 -24.66
C LYS A 235 -0.59 -27.69 -24.66
N SER A 236 0.01 -27.87 -25.84
CA SER A 236 1.46 -27.87 -26.00
C SER A 236 1.98 -26.46 -26.19
N PHE A 237 3.03 -26.13 -25.46
CA PHE A 237 3.68 -24.82 -25.57
C PHE A 237 4.29 -24.59 -26.96
N SER A 238 4.70 -25.65 -27.66
CA SER A 238 5.25 -25.62 -29.02
C SER A 238 4.23 -25.22 -30.08
N ASP A 239 2.94 -25.37 -29.78
CA ASP A 239 1.85 -25.11 -30.72
C ASP A 239 1.31 -23.69 -30.60
N ILE A 240 1.79 -22.90 -29.59
CA ILE A 240 1.38 -21.52 -29.36
C ILE A 240 2.08 -20.62 -30.38
N GLU A 241 1.30 -19.81 -31.08
CA GLU A 241 1.82 -18.85 -32.03
C GLU A 241 2.75 -17.83 -31.37
N PRO A 242 3.88 -17.44 -32.05
CA PRO A 242 4.85 -16.49 -31.50
C PRO A 242 4.24 -15.14 -31.13
N GLU A 243 3.19 -14.70 -31.83
CA GLU A 243 2.44 -13.48 -31.55
C GLU A 243 1.68 -13.56 -30.22
N MET A 244 1.09 -14.73 -29.94
CA MET A 244 0.42 -15.01 -28.66
C MET A 244 1.44 -15.02 -27.51
N ILE A 245 2.61 -15.62 -27.70
CA ILE A 245 3.70 -15.60 -26.71
C ILE A 245 4.15 -14.17 -26.42
N SER A 246 4.23 -13.31 -27.45
CA SER A 246 4.56 -11.90 -27.28
C SER A 246 3.49 -11.17 -26.46
N ALA A 247 2.20 -11.45 -26.69
CA ALA A 247 1.10 -10.90 -25.91
C ALA A 247 1.13 -11.38 -24.44
N ILE A 248 1.42 -12.67 -24.21
CA ILE A 248 1.59 -13.26 -22.89
C ILE A 248 2.75 -12.61 -22.15
N LEU A 249 3.89 -12.42 -22.78
CA LEU A 249 5.05 -11.75 -22.16
C LEU A 249 4.76 -10.29 -21.79
N ASP A 250 4.06 -9.56 -22.66
CA ASP A 250 3.64 -8.19 -22.36
C ASP A 250 2.65 -8.12 -21.20
N TRP A 251 1.79 -9.12 -21.06
CA TRP A 251 0.88 -9.24 -19.94
C TRP A 251 1.61 -9.67 -18.65
N MET A 252 2.49 -10.68 -18.70
CA MET A 252 3.23 -11.17 -17.52
C MET A 252 4.11 -10.11 -16.89
N LYS A 253 4.68 -9.18 -17.67
CA LYS A 253 5.63 -8.13 -17.22
C LYS A 253 6.63 -8.65 -16.20
N PRO A 254 7.50 -9.60 -16.57
CA PRO A 254 8.44 -10.17 -15.64
C PRO A 254 9.37 -9.11 -15.05
N GLU A 255 9.66 -9.26 -13.78
CA GLU A 255 10.54 -8.39 -13.00
C GLU A 255 11.87 -9.12 -12.75
N LYS A 256 12.97 -8.36 -12.61
CA LYS A 256 14.24 -8.98 -12.19
C LYS A 256 14.14 -9.44 -10.74
N ASN A 257 14.61 -10.65 -10.49
CA ASN A 257 14.64 -11.19 -9.14
C ASN A 257 15.53 -10.31 -8.24
N PRO A 258 15.04 -9.86 -7.08
CA PRO A 258 15.81 -9.01 -6.17
C PRO A 258 17.00 -9.71 -5.50
N ASP A 259 17.14 -11.03 -5.65
CA ASP A 259 18.25 -11.83 -5.10
C ASP A 259 19.62 -11.60 -5.78
N GLY A 260 19.66 -10.79 -6.84
CA GLY A 260 20.87 -10.50 -7.60
C GLY A 260 21.27 -11.58 -8.61
N SER A 261 20.52 -12.67 -8.77
CA SER A 261 20.77 -13.75 -9.74
C SER A 261 20.68 -13.32 -11.20
N GLY A 262 20.02 -12.18 -11.46
CA GLY A 262 19.70 -11.71 -12.81
C GLY A 262 18.56 -12.48 -13.48
N ALA A 263 17.96 -13.46 -12.80
CA ALA A 263 16.76 -14.19 -13.24
C ALA A 263 15.54 -13.28 -13.29
N TYR A 264 14.53 -13.68 -14.05
CA TYR A 264 13.25 -12.99 -14.11
C TYR A 264 12.18 -13.80 -13.36
N ILE A 265 11.30 -13.10 -12.65
CA ILE A 265 10.15 -13.68 -11.95
C ILE A 265 8.85 -13.03 -12.45
N LEU A 266 7.74 -13.76 -12.33
CA LEU A 266 6.42 -13.20 -12.60
C LEU A 266 6.09 -12.09 -11.60
N ASN A 267 5.48 -11.00 -12.08
CA ASN A 267 4.93 -10.00 -11.19
C ASN A 267 3.75 -10.58 -10.37
N LYS A 268 3.41 -9.88 -9.29
CA LYS A 268 2.39 -10.33 -8.33
C LYS A 268 1.02 -10.52 -8.98
N ASP A 269 0.59 -9.61 -9.85
CA ASP A 269 -0.73 -9.66 -10.46
C ASP A 269 -0.85 -10.83 -11.44
N ALA A 270 0.18 -11.07 -12.26
CA ALA A 270 0.22 -12.21 -13.17
C ALA A 270 0.17 -13.56 -12.43
N LYS A 271 0.82 -13.66 -11.25
CA LYS A 271 0.73 -14.87 -10.41
C LYS A 271 -0.69 -15.14 -9.95
N ILE A 272 -1.40 -14.09 -9.50
CA ILE A 272 -2.80 -14.19 -9.04
C ILE A 272 -3.70 -14.60 -10.20
N GLU A 273 -3.60 -13.91 -11.34
CA GLU A 273 -4.42 -14.16 -12.52
C GLU A 273 -4.21 -15.56 -13.10
N LEU A 274 -2.96 -16.05 -13.18
CA LEU A 274 -2.67 -17.45 -13.58
C LEU A 274 -3.30 -18.49 -12.65
N THR A 275 -3.26 -18.22 -11.33
CA THR A 275 -3.90 -19.11 -10.35
C THR A 275 -5.43 -19.10 -10.50
N MET A 276 -6.03 -17.96 -10.79
CA MET A 276 -7.47 -17.85 -11.05
C MET A 276 -7.88 -18.61 -12.32
N VAL A 277 -7.11 -18.48 -13.40
CA VAL A 277 -7.33 -19.20 -14.66
C VAL A 277 -7.29 -20.72 -14.44
N ALA A 278 -6.28 -21.20 -13.73
CA ALA A 278 -6.15 -22.63 -13.45
C ALA A 278 -7.35 -23.17 -12.65
N ARG A 279 -7.81 -22.42 -11.63
CA ARG A 279 -8.97 -22.81 -10.81
C ARG A 279 -10.27 -22.85 -11.60
N GLN A 280 -10.55 -21.82 -12.39
CA GLN A 280 -11.79 -21.77 -13.18
C GLN A 280 -11.86 -22.93 -14.17
N PHE A 281 -10.77 -23.27 -14.82
CA PHE A 281 -10.74 -24.38 -15.76
C PHE A 281 -10.94 -25.74 -15.06
N MET A 282 -10.44 -25.91 -13.84
CA MET A 282 -10.68 -27.09 -13.00
C MET A 282 -12.17 -27.22 -12.63
N GLU A 283 -12.81 -26.12 -12.24
CA GLU A 283 -14.25 -26.09 -11.94
C GLU A 283 -15.11 -26.44 -13.16
N GLU A 284 -14.76 -25.94 -14.35
CA GLU A 284 -15.45 -26.28 -15.62
C GLU A 284 -15.32 -27.76 -15.98
N LEU A 285 -14.23 -28.43 -15.60
CA LEU A 285 -14.00 -29.86 -15.81
C LEU A 285 -14.59 -30.73 -14.69
N GLY A 286 -15.21 -30.15 -13.66
CA GLY A 286 -15.77 -30.87 -12.51
C GLY A 286 -14.71 -31.54 -11.62
N GLN A 287 -13.48 -31.06 -11.64
CA GLN A 287 -12.38 -31.52 -10.79
C GLN A 287 -12.21 -30.59 -9.58
N GLU A 288 -12.06 -31.15 -8.37
CA GLU A 288 -11.74 -30.35 -7.19
C GLU A 288 -10.28 -29.87 -7.25
N PRO A 289 -9.99 -28.58 -6.91
CA PRO A 289 -8.62 -28.09 -6.87
C PRO A 289 -7.83 -28.81 -5.78
N ILE A 290 -6.67 -29.33 -6.14
CA ILE A 290 -5.72 -29.95 -5.19
C ILE A 290 -5.07 -28.84 -4.38
N PHE A 291 -5.38 -28.78 -3.07
CA PHE A 291 -4.82 -27.83 -2.10
C PHE A 291 -3.41 -28.23 -1.65
#